data_51aa4b474ed2dc0717777734365a88f1
#
_entry.id   51aa4b474ed2dc0717777734365a88f1
#
_cell.length_a   1.000
_cell.length_b   1.000
_cell.length_c   1.000
_cell.angle_alpha   90.00
_cell.angle_beta   90.00
_cell.angle_gamma   90.00
#
_symmetry.space_group_name_H-M   'P 1'
#
loop_
_entity.id
_entity.type
_entity.pdbx_description
1 polymer ?
#
loop_
_entity_poly.entity_id
_entity_poly.type
_entity_poly.pdbx_seq_one_letter_code
_entity_poly.pdbx_strand_id
1 'polypeptide(L)'
;MAPRIEYGKAAPGLYDAMDPLDQYLASCSLEAELLHLVRLRASQVNGCAYCIDMHWKDLRALGATEQRLYGLDAWRESPYYSMRERAALGWTEAVTRITEGHASDTEFEAARGQFSARELADLTLAITTINAWNRLSIAARLVPGRYQPVVVAAA
;
A
#
# COMPACT_ATOMS: atom_id res chain seq x y z
N MET A 1 -9.81 -4.24 -21.92
CA MET A 1 -10.35 -5.22 -20.97
C MET A 1 -11.49 -4.54 -20.21
N ALA A 2 -12.62 -5.20 -20.01
CA ALA A 2 -13.75 -4.63 -19.26
C ALA A 2 -13.78 -5.20 -17.83
N PRO A 3 -14.24 -4.43 -16.83
CA PRO A 3 -14.43 -4.96 -15.47
C PRO A 3 -15.50 -6.07 -15.47
N ARG A 4 -15.35 -7.05 -14.55
CA ARG A 4 -16.32 -8.14 -14.37
C ARG A 4 -17.52 -7.72 -13.55
N ILE A 5 -17.28 -6.84 -12.55
CA ILE A 5 -18.29 -6.36 -11.61
C ILE A 5 -18.06 -4.85 -11.42
N GLU A 6 -19.14 -4.09 -11.45
CA GLU A 6 -19.16 -2.69 -11.03
C GLU A 6 -19.70 -2.62 -9.59
N TYR A 7 -18.81 -2.69 -8.60
CA TYR A 7 -19.20 -2.80 -7.19
C TYR A 7 -20.15 -1.71 -6.73
N GLY A 8 -19.96 -0.46 -7.15
CA GLY A 8 -20.84 0.64 -6.78
C GLY A 8 -22.30 0.46 -7.23
N LYS A 9 -22.52 -0.33 -8.31
CA LYS A 9 -23.87 -0.68 -8.78
C LYS A 9 -24.37 -1.97 -8.14
N ALA A 10 -23.50 -2.98 -8.01
CA ALA A 10 -23.88 -4.31 -7.54
C ALA A 10 -24.06 -4.37 -6.02
N ALA A 11 -23.29 -3.60 -5.27
CA ALA A 11 -23.30 -3.54 -3.83
C ALA A 11 -23.15 -2.09 -3.35
N PRO A 12 -24.20 -1.26 -3.44
CA PRO A 12 -24.19 0.08 -2.85
C PRO A 12 -23.81 -0.01 -1.37
N GLY A 13 -22.84 0.79 -0.92
CA GLY A 13 -22.33 0.73 0.44
C GLY A 13 -21.03 -0.08 0.63
N LEU A 14 -20.56 -0.82 -0.38
CA LEU A 14 -19.27 -1.52 -0.28
C LEU A 14 -18.11 -0.54 -0.05
N TYR A 15 -18.09 0.55 -0.80
CA TYR A 15 -17.08 1.60 -0.63
C TYR A 15 -17.26 2.32 0.71
N ASP A 16 -18.48 2.61 1.11
CA ASP A 16 -18.80 3.23 2.42
C ASP A 16 -18.32 2.36 3.60
N ALA A 17 -18.21 1.05 3.43
CA ALA A 17 -17.67 0.14 4.43
C ALA A 17 -16.14 0.11 4.44
N MET A 18 -15.46 0.39 3.31
CA MET A 18 -14.01 0.38 3.19
C MET A 18 -13.38 1.76 3.45
N ASP A 19 -14.01 2.83 3.00
CA ASP A 19 -13.47 4.20 3.07
C ASP A 19 -13.10 4.67 4.49
N PRO A 20 -13.82 4.31 5.58
CA PRO A 20 -13.42 4.67 6.95
C PRO A 20 -12.02 4.19 7.35
N LEU A 21 -11.56 3.06 6.81
CA LEU A 21 -10.20 2.57 7.06
C LEU A 21 -9.15 3.51 6.44
N ASP A 22 -9.38 3.94 5.21
CA ASP A 22 -8.49 4.89 4.52
C ASP A 22 -8.54 6.29 5.16
N GLN A 23 -9.71 6.74 5.62
CA GLN A 23 -9.88 8.00 6.36
C GLN A 23 -9.10 7.98 7.69
N TYR A 24 -9.19 6.89 8.46
CA TYR A 24 -8.39 6.73 9.68
C TYR A 24 -6.90 6.80 9.36
N LEU A 25 -6.44 6.05 8.36
CA LEU A 25 -5.03 6.00 7.96
C LEU A 25 -4.52 7.35 7.42
N ALA A 26 -5.36 8.13 6.76
CA ALA A 26 -5.00 9.48 6.30
C ALA A 26 -4.75 10.45 7.45
N SER A 27 -5.28 10.17 8.65
CA SER A 27 -5.12 10.98 9.86
C SER A 27 -4.11 10.39 10.87
N CYS A 28 -3.52 9.22 10.60
CA CYS A 28 -2.55 8.60 11.49
C CYS A 28 -1.18 9.31 11.45
N SER A 29 -0.28 8.91 12.35
CA SER A 29 1.04 9.55 12.49
C SER A 29 2.09 9.08 11.47
N LEU A 30 1.76 8.10 10.62
CA LEU A 30 2.68 7.62 9.59
C LEU A 30 2.77 8.62 8.43
N GLU A 31 3.95 8.75 7.88
CA GLU A 31 4.23 9.62 6.75
C GLU A 31 3.42 9.20 5.51
N ALA A 32 2.81 10.14 4.81
CA ALA A 32 2.00 9.85 3.62
C ALA A 32 2.79 9.10 2.55
N GLU A 33 4.07 9.47 2.35
CA GLU A 33 4.95 8.78 1.41
C GLU A 33 5.17 7.32 1.82
N LEU A 34 5.37 7.05 3.12
CA LEU A 34 5.52 5.68 3.64
C LEU A 34 4.25 4.84 3.44
N LEU A 35 3.08 5.43 3.69
CA LEU A 35 1.79 4.76 3.47
C LEU A 35 1.61 4.35 2.00
N HIS A 36 1.92 5.26 1.05
CA HIS A 36 1.83 4.92 -0.37
C HIS A 36 2.92 3.93 -0.81
N LEU A 37 4.11 3.97 -0.20
CA LEU A 37 5.20 3.04 -0.49
C LEU A 37 4.83 1.59 -0.12
N VAL A 38 4.29 1.38 1.09
CA VAL A 38 3.84 0.06 1.53
C VAL A 38 2.63 -0.44 0.74
N ARG A 39 1.69 0.46 0.39
CA ARG A 39 0.56 0.13 -0.47
C ARG A 39 1.00 -0.27 -1.88
N LEU A 40 1.99 0.43 -2.45
CA LEU A 40 2.58 0.07 -3.74
C LEU A 40 3.24 -1.31 -3.65
N ARG A 41 4.05 -1.56 -2.60
CA ARG A 41 4.73 -2.85 -2.45
C ARG A 41 3.76 -4.01 -2.27
N ALA A 42 2.77 -3.90 -1.41
CA ALA A 42 1.72 -4.91 -1.26
C ALA A 42 1.00 -5.19 -2.59
N SER A 43 0.73 -4.14 -3.37
CA SER A 43 0.09 -4.26 -4.68
C SER A 43 0.98 -4.95 -5.72
N GLN A 44 2.30 -4.76 -5.69
CA GLN A 44 3.27 -5.52 -6.50
C GLN A 44 3.26 -7.00 -6.12
N VAL A 45 3.33 -7.30 -4.82
CA VAL A 45 3.30 -8.69 -4.29
C VAL A 45 2.02 -9.41 -4.71
N ASN A 46 0.87 -8.73 -4.68
CA ASN A 46 -0.43 -9.30 -5.07
C ASN A 46 -0.69 -9.25 -6.59
N GLY A 47 0.08 -8.50 -7.38
CA GLY A 47 -0.13 -8.33 -8.81
C GLY A 47 -1.36 -7.48 -9.17
N CYS A 48 -1.73 -6.48 -8.33
CA CYS A 48 -2.87 -5.60 -8.59
C CYS A 48 -2.49 -4.44 -9.52
N ALA A 49 -2.70 -4.60 -10.82
CA ALA A 49 -2.34 -3.56 -11.82
C ALA A 49 -3.00 -2.20 -11.54
N TYR A 50 -4.28 -2.18 -11.16
CA TYR A 50 -5.01 -0.95 -10.81
C TYR A 50 -4.37 -0.23 -9.63
N CYS A 51 -4.06 -0.96 -8.55
CA CYS A 51 -3.51 -0.38 -7.33
C CYS A 51 -2.05 0.04 -7.51
N ILE A 52 -1.27 -0.70 -8.33
CA ILE A 52 0.09 -0.30 -8.71
C ILE A 52 0.06 1.05 -9.44
N ASP A 53 -0.79 1.20 -10.48
CA ASP A 53 -0.95 2.45 -11.23
C ASP A 53 -1.33 3.62 -10.32
N MET A 54 -2.25 3.39 -9.38
CA MET A 54 -2.74 4.40 -8.46
C MET A 54 -1.63 4.87 -7.51
N HIS A 55 -1.04 3.96 -6.73
CA HIS A 55 -0.05 4.34 -5.72
C HIS A 55 1.30 4.77 -6.31
N TRP A 56 1.63 4.32 -7.53
CA TRP A 56 2.74 4.88 -8.27
C TRP A 56 2.55 6.37 -8.55
N LYS A 57 1.36 6.75 -9.04
CA LYS A 57 1.00 8.14 -9.33
C LYS A 57 0.97 9.00 -8.06
N ASP A 58 0.43 8.46 -6.95
CA ASP A 58 0.41 9.15 -5.66
C ASP A 58 1.84 9.45 -5.18
N LEU A 59 2.75 8.47 -5.23
CA LEU A 59 4.15 8.68 -4.86
C LEU A 59 4.85 9.69 -5.78
N ARG A 60 4.56 9.67 -7.08
CA ARG A 60 5.06 10.69 -8.01
C ARG A 60 4.56 12.08 -7.64
N ALA A 61 3.30 12.22 -7.28
CA ALA A 61 2.72 13.49 -6.84
C ALA A 61 3.34 13.98 -5.52
N LEU A 62 3.80 13.07 -4.64
CA LEU A 62 4.55 13.38 -3.43
C LEU A 62 6.04 13.66 -3.66
N GLY A 63 6.52 13.59 -4.91
CA GLY A 63 7.91 13.92 -5.26
C GLY A 63 8.88 12.74 -5.35
N ALA A 64 8.41 11.50 -5.18
CA ALA A 64 9.26 10.33 -5.34
C ALA A 64 9.85 10.26 -6.76
N THR A 65 11.13 9.89 -6.89
CA THR A 65 11.79 9.76 -8.19
C THR A 65 11.38 8.48 -8.91
N GLU A 66 11.39 8.48 -10.24
CA GLU A 66 11.15 7.27 -11.04
C GLU A 66 12.11 6.14 -10.65
N GLN A 67 13.39 6.47 -10.44
CA GLN A 67 14.42 5.52 -10.06
C GLN A 67 14.06 4.78 -8.75
N ARG A 68 13.53 5.51 -7.77
CA ARG A 68 13.07 4.95 -6.51
C ARG A 68 11.89 4.00 -6.70
N LEU A 69 10.96 4.35 -7.60
CA LEU A 69 9.73 3.60 -7.82
C LEU A 69 9.95 2.32 -8.64
N TYR A 70 10.69 2.38 -9.76
CA TYR A 70 10.94 1.16 -10.54
C TYR A 70 11.93 0.20 -9.83
N GLY A 71 12.76 0.70 -8.91
CA GLY A 71 13.64 -0.10 -8.06
C GLY A 71 12.94 -0.80 -6.88
N LEU A 72 11.65 -0.51 -6.62
CA LEU A 72 10.96 -0.99 -5.42
C LEU A 72 10.83 -2.52 -5.37
N ASP A 73 10.75 -3.18 -6.49
CA ASP A 73 10.67 -4.65 -6.51
C ASP A 73 11.95 -5.32 -5.98
N ALA A 74 13.10 -4.65 -6.16
CA ALA A 74 14.41 -5.07 -5.67
C ALA A 74 14.89 -4.22 -4.47
N TRP A 75 13.99 -3.76 -3.62
CA TRP A 75 14.30 -2.81 -2.54
C TRP A 75 15.37 -3.31 -1.56
N ARG A 76 15.50 -4.63 -1.38
CA ARG A 76 16.50 -5.22 -0.48
C ARG A 76 17.94 -4.94 -0.93
N GLU A 77 18.19 -4.85 -2.21
CA GLU A 77 19.49 -4.56 -2.82
C GLU A 77 19.69 -3.08 -3.16
N SER A 78 18.60 -2.31 -3.16
CA SER A 78 18.59 -0.91 -3.57
C SER A 78 19.07 0.03 -2.43
N PRO A 79 19.88 1.05 -2.70
CA PRO A 79 20.31 2.04 -1.69
C PRO A 79 19.29 3.14 -1.42
N TYR A 80 18.12 3.14 -2.08
CA TYR A 80 17.18 4.27 -2.10
C TYR A 80 16.21 4.31 -0.93
N TYR A 81 16.26 3.34 -0.01
CA TYR A 81 15.30 3.22 1.10
C TYR A 81 16.02 3.32 2.44
N SER A 82 15.49 4.17 3.33
CA SER A 82 15.95 4.29 4.70
C SER A 82 15.73 3.01 5.51
N MET A 83 16.35 2.89 6.68
CA MET A 83 16.15 1.74 7.57
C MET A 83 14.67 1.59 7.99
N ARG A 84 13.98 2.72 8.23
CA ARG A 84 12.55 2.74 8.56
C ARG A 84 11.69 2.21 7.41
N GLU A 85 11.96 2.64 6.19
CA GLU A 85 11.25 2.15 5.01
C GLU A 85 11.55 0.68 4.72
N ARG A 86 12.79 0.25 4.87
CA ARG A 86 13.16 -1.16 4.70
C ARG A 86 12.43 -2.06 5.69
N ALA A 87 12.31 -1.64 6.95
CA ALA A 87 11.55 -2.35 7.97
C ALA A 87 10.05 -2.40 7.61
N ALA A 88 9.47 -1.29 7.13
CA ALA A 88 8.10 -1.26 6.65
C ALA A 88 7.86 -2.17 5.44
N LEU A 89 8.79 -2.19 4.47
CA LEU A 89 8.70 -3.05 3.28
C LEU A 89 8.82 -4.54 3.64
N GLY A 90 9.72 -4.91 4.56
CA GLY A 90 9.83 -6.27 5.08
C GLY A 90 8.53 -6.71 5.77
N TRP A 91 7.99 -5.88 6.66
CA TRP A 91 6.71 -6.12 7.32
C TRP A 91 5.55 -6.21 6.33
N THR A 92 5.56 -5.36 5.30
CA THR A 92 4.56 -5.40 4.22
C THR A 92 4.54 -6.74 3.50
N GLU A 93 5.69 -7.27 3.14
CA GLU A 93 5.78 -8.58 2.47
C GLU A 93 5.35 -9.71 3.39
N ALA A 94 5.79 -9.69 4.67
CA ALA A 94 5.43 -10.71 5.65
C ALA A 94 3.91 -10.77 5.90
N VAL A 95 3.26 -9.64 6.11
CA VAL A 95 1.81 -9.57 6.32
C VAL A 95 1.03 -9.86 5.04
N THR A 96 1.52 -9.45 3.88
CA THR A 96 0.86 -9.71 2.59
C THR A 96 0.90 -11.19 2.23
N ARG A 97 2.05 -11.86 2.48
CA ARG A 97 2.26 -13.30 2.28
C ARG A 97 2.05 -14.09 3.56
N ILE A 98 1.05 -13.75 4.35
CA ILE A 98 0.83 -14.30 5.69
C ILE A 98 0.80 -15.84 5.72
N THR A 99 0.34 -16.47 4.63
CA THR A 99 0.28 -17.95 4.50
C THR A 99 1.64 -18.61 4.25
N GLU A 100 2.67 -17.83 3.89
CA GLU A 100 3.99 -18.38 3.54
C GLU A 100 4.97 -18.38 4.73
N GLY A 101 4.76 -17.49 5.72
CA GLY A 101 5.72 -17.32 6.82
C GLY A 101 5.10 -16.86 8.13
N HIS A 102 3.78 -16.68 8.17
CA HIS A 102 3.02 -16.27 9.38
C HIS A 102 3.58 -15.03 10.09
N ALA A 103 4.10 -14.05 9.34
CA ALA A 103 4.67 -12.82 9.86
C ALA A 103 5.70 -13.12 10.99
N SER A 104 6.86 -13.64 10.60
CA SER A 104 7.88 -14.16 11.53
C SER A 104 8.32 -13.13 12.59
N ASP A 105 8.80 -13.61 13.74
CA ASP A 105 9.36 -12.77 14.81
C ASP A 105 10.52 -11.89 14.28
N THR A 106 11.30 -12.38 13.32
CA THR A 106 12.40 -11.61 12.71
C THR A 106 11.89 -10.34 12.02
N GLU A 107 10.84 -10.45 11.21
CA GLU A 107 10.24 -9.29 10.52
C GLU A 107 9.51 -8.38 11.51
N PHE A 108 8.85 -8.96 12.51
CA PHE A 108 8.20 -8.19 13.58
C PHE A 108 9.21 -7.36 14.39
N GLU A 109 10.31 -7.97 14.86
CA GLU A 109 11.32 -7.26 15.64
C GLU A 109 12.05 -6.20 14.82
N ALA A 110 12.30 -6.44 13.53
CA ALA A 110 12.84 -5.43 12.62
C ALA A 110 11.90 -4.22 12.50
N ALA A 111 10.60 -4.46 12.36
CA ALA A 111 9.60 -3.40 12.32
C ALA A 111 9.49 -2.68 13.67
N ARG A 112 9.41 -3.43 14.79
CA ARG A 112 9.35 -2.88 16.15
C ARG A 112 10.56 -1.99 16.49
N GLY A 113 11.71 -2.26 15.91
CA GLY A 113 12.91 -1.43 16.08
C GLY A 113 12.83 -0.05 15.41
N GLN A 114 11.89 0.17 14.49
CA GLN A 114 11.73 1.40 13.71
C GLN A 114 10.40 2.12 13.96
N PHE A 115 9.42 1.45 14.55
CA PHE A 115 8.07 1.95 14.76
C PHE A 115 7.66 1.79 16.24
N SER A 116 7.00 2.80 16.78
CA SER A 116 6.29 2.66 18.06
C SER A 116 5.16 1.62 17.93
N ALA A 117 4.66 1.11 19.06
CA ALA A 117 3.56 0.14 19.05
C ALA A 117 2.33 0.66 18.29
N ARG A 118 2.02 1.97 18.42
CA ARG A 118 0.93 2.62 17.68
C ARG A 118 1.20 2.66 16.19
N GLU A 119 2.37 3.15 15.78
CA GLU A 119 2.73 3.21 14.37
C GLU A 119 2.77 1.83 13.71
N LEU A 120 3.24 0.80 14.44
CA LEU A 120 3.25 -0.57 13.93
C LEU A 120 1.84 -1.13 13.76
N ALA A 121 0.91 -0.79 14.65
CA ALA A 121 -0.51 -1.12 14.50
C ALA A 121 -1.12 -0.43 13.28
N ASP A 122 -0.87 0.88 13.11
CA ASP A 122 -1.34 1.66 11.97
C ASP A 122 -0.72 1.15 10.64
N LEU A 123 0.56 0.81 10.64
CA LEU A 123 1.24 0.19 9.50
C LEU A 123 0.60 -1.16 9.13
N THR A 124 0.32 -2.00 10.13
CA THR A 124 -0.33 -3.29 9.91
C THR A 124 -1.75 -3.09 9.35
N LEU A 125 -2.49 -2.11 9.86
CA LEU A 125 -3.81 -1.75 9.32
C LEU A 125 -3.70 -1.27 7.87
N ALA A 126 -2.72 -0.43 7.54
CA ALA A 126 -2.50 0.03 6.16
C ALA A 126 -2.25 -1.14 5.19
N ILE A 127 -1.42 -2.10 5.61
CA ILE A 127 -1.12 -3.29 4.81
C ILE A 127 -2.37 -4.18 4.65
N THR A 128 -3.15 -4.40 5.70
CA THR A 128 -4.36 -5.22 5.61
C THR A 128 -5.44 -4.54 4.77
N THR A 129 -5.58 -3.23 4.87
CA THR A 129 -6.52 -2.44 4.06
C THR A 129 -6.18 -2.52 2.58
N ILE A 130 -4.91 -2.29 2.20
CA ILE A 130 -4.52 -2.40 0.78
C ILE A 130 -4.64 -3.84 0.27
N ASN A 131 -4.40 -4.85 1.11
CA ASN A 131 -4.63 -6.24 0.74
C ASN A 131 -6.12 -6.52 0.46
N ALA A 132 -7.05 -5.91 1.21
CA ALA A 132 -8.49 -5.99 0.92
C ALA A 132 -8.82 -5.32 -0.43
N TRP A 133 -8.34 -4.08 -0.66
CA TRP A 133 -8.50 -3.38 -1.93
C TRP A 133 -7.92 -4.13 -3.13
N ASN A 134 -6.73 -4.74 -2.98
CA ASN A 134 -6.12 -5.55 -4.04
C ASN A 134 -7.03 -6.71 -4.45
N ARG A 135 -7.62 -7.42 -3.48
CA ARG A 135 -8.53 -8.55 -3.73
C ARG A 135 -9.79 -8.10 -4.46
N LEU A 136 -10.41 -7.03 -4.02
CA LEU A 136 -11.57 -6.43 -4.69
C LEU A 136 -11.22 -6.02 -6.13
N SER A 137 -10.12 -5.30 -6.31
CA SER A 137 -9.70 -4.79 -7.62
C SER A 137 -9.35 -5.90 -8.61
N ILE A 138 -8.60 -6.91 -8.17
CA ILE A 138 -8.22 -8.06 -8.99
C ILE A 138 -9.45 -8.89 -9.36
N ALA A 139 -10.32 -9.20 -8.38
CA ALA A 139 -11.54 -9.99 -8.61
C ALA A 139 -12.48 -9.29 -9.60
N ALA A 140 -12.64 -7.98 -9.49
CA ALA A 140 -13.45 -7.20 -10.41
C ALA A 140 -12.78 -6.93 -11.77
N ARG A 141 -11.48 -7.17 -11.92
CA ARG A 141 -10.66 -6.74 -13.07
C ARG A 141 -10.75 -5.24 -13.34
N LEU A 142 -10.52 -4.44 -12.29
CA LEU A 142 -10.49 -2.99 -12.46
C LEU A 142 -9.40 -2.59 -13.45
N VAL A 143 -9.75 -1.64 -14.33
CA VAL A 143 -8.86 -1.20 -15.42
C VAL A 143 -7.98 -0.06 -14.93
N PRO A 144 -6.63 -0.19 -14.95
CA PRO A 144 -5.70 0.88 -14.59
C PRO A 144 -5.72 2.03 -15.61
N GLY A 145 -5.07 3.14 -15.26
CA GLY A 145 -4.74 4.24 -16.18
C GLY A 145 -5.59 5.49 -16.02
N ARG A 146 -6.81 5.40 -15.45
CA ARG A 146 -7.73 6.57 -15.35
C ARG A 146 -7.57 7.36 -14.05
N TYR A 147 -6.99 6.77 -13.02
CA TYR A 147 -6.77 7.46 -11.76
C TYR A 147 -5.85 8.67 -11.93
N GLN A 148 -6.19 9.76 -11.26
CA GLN A 148 -5.35 10.94 -11.12
C GLN A 148 -5.20 11.27 -9.63
N PRO A 149 -3.98 11.49 -9.13
CA PRO A 149 -3.77 11.87 -7.74
C PRO A 149 -4.36 13.24 -7.45
N VAL A 150 -4.87 13.41 -6.24
CA VAL A 150 -5.26 14.74 -5.75
C VAL A 150 -3.98 15.49 -5.41
N VAL A 151 -3.62 16.46 -6.24
CA VAL A 151 -2.49 17.36 -5.98
C VAL A 151 -2.94 18.34 -4.89
N VAL A 152 -2.53 18.10 -3.64
CA VAL A 152 -2.64 19.13 -2.62
C VAL A 152 -1.56 20.15 -2.93
N ALA A 153 -1.96 21.35 -3.39
CA ALA A 153 -1.01 22.45 -3.60
C ALA A 153 -0.25 22.67 -2.29
N ALA A 154 1.08 22.65 -2.36
CA ALA A 154 1.92 23.01 -1.24
C ALA A 154 1.56 24.46 -0.83
N ALA A 155 1.15 24.64 0.43
CA ALA A 155 0.87 25.94 1.03
C ALA A 155 2.16 26.72 1.24
#